data_3ef4f1d9266bdd0decf66c580e0f2db1
#
_entry.id   3ef4f1d9266bdd0decf66c580e0f2db1
#
_cell.length_a   1.000
_cell.length_b   1.000
_cell.length_c   1.000
_cell.angle_alpha   90.00
_cell.angle_beta   90.00
_cell.angle_gamma   90.00
#
_symmetry.space_group_name_H-M   'P 1'
#
loop_
_entity.id
_entity.type
_entity.pdbx_description
1 polymer ?
#
loop_
_entity_poly.entity_id
_entity_poly.type
_entity_poly.pdbx_seq_one_letter_code
_entity_poly.pdbx_strand_id
1 'polypeptide(L)'
;MPNTASAKKRLRQNVVRRQRNRSVKSSLRTQVRKVRTLAGAGNVEQASTELRLAAKKLDKAASENVIHRNKAARLKSRLHKLIKSSGGAKAAS
;
A
#
# COMPACT_ATOMS: atom_id res chain seq x y z
N MET A 1 -38.36 -2.24 1.15
CA MET A 1 -38.05 -2.41 2.58
C MET A 1 -36.70 -3.09 2.77
N PRO A 2 -35.80 -2.47 3.52
CA PRO A 2 -34.45 -3.04 3.72
C PRO A 2 -34.40 -4.24 4.69
N ASN A 3 -35.53 -4.74 5.14
CA ASN A 3 -35.58 -5.82 6.13
C ASN A 3 -35.69 -7.22 5.54
N THR A 4 -35.42 -7.39 4.26
CA THR A 4 -35.37 -8.71 3.65
C THR A 4 -34.07 -9.42 4.05
N ALA A 5 -34.10 -10.76 4.04
CA ALA A 5 -32.92 -11.57 4.38
C ALA A 5 -31.71 -11.21 3.48
N SER A 6 -31.96 -10.94 2.20
CA SER A 6 -30.91 -10.55 1.27
C SER A 6 -30.33 -9.17 1.60
N ALA A 7 -31.16 -8.22 2.04
CA ALA A 7 -30.69 -6.89 2.45
C ALA A 7 -29.83 -6.98 3.71
N LYS A 8 -30.23 -7.79 4.68
CA LYS A 8 -29.47 -8.03 5.91
C LYS A 8 -28.12 -8.69 5.61
N LYS A 9 -28.10 -9.67 4.71
CA LYS A 9 -26.88 -10.34 4.28
C LYS A 9 -25.92 -9.35 3.62
N ARG A 10 -26.43 -8.50 2.72
CA ARG A 10 -25.67 -7.47 2.03
C ARG A 10 -25.06 -6.48 3.02
N LEU A 11 -25.80 -6.08 4.03
CA LEU A 11 -25.36 -5.18 5.08
C LEU A 11 -24.19 -5.81 5.86
N ARG A 12 -24.31 -7.07 6.25
CA ARG A 12 -23.25 -7.79 6.96
C ARG A 12 -21.98 -7.89 6.09
N GLN A 13 -22.14 -8.23 4.82
CA GLN A 13 -21.00 -8.30 3.89
C GLN A 13 -20.31 -6.96 3.75
N ASN A 14 -21.06 -5.86 3.70
CA ASN A 14 -20.50 -4.51 3.61
C ASN A 14 -19.69 -4.15 4.85
N VAL A 15 -20.15 -4.52 6.03
CA VAL A 15 -19.41 -4.28 7.28
C VAL A 15 -18.08 -5.05 7.28
N VAL A 16 -18.12 -6.34 6.91
CA VAL A 16 -16.92 -7.18 6.85
C VAL A 16 -15.92 -6.62 5.83
N ARG A 17 -16.39 -6.24 4.64
CA ARG A 17 -15.53 -5.63 3.61
C ARG A 17 -14.89 -4.33 4.08
N ARG A 18 -15.66 -3.49 4.77
CA ARG A 18 -15.18 -2.21 5.29
C ARG A 18 -14.07 -2.42 6.31
N GLN A 19 -14.24 -3.36 7.22
CA GLN A 19 -13.24 -3.71 8.21
C GLN A 19 -11.98 -4.26 7.55
N ARG A 20 -12.13 -5.16 6.59
CA ARG A 20 -11.02 -5.73 5.82
C ARG A 20 -10.27 -4.64 5.05
N ASN A 21 -11.00 -3.77 4.36
CA ASN A 21 -10.40 -2.69 3.58
C ASN A 21 -9.62 -1.72 4.47
N ARG A 22 -10.16 -1.40 5.63
CA ARG A 22 -9.49 -0.55 6.62
C ARG A 22 -8.20 -1.18 7.10
N SER A 23 -8.22 -2.49 7.39
CA SER A 23 -7.05 -3.24 7.83
C SER A 23 -5.97 -3.28 6.75
N VAL A 24 -6.35 -3.55 5.49
CA VAL A 24 -5.43 -3.56 4.35
C VAL A 24 -4.82 -2.19 4.13
N LYS A 25 -5.62 -1.13 4.16
CA LYS A 25 -5.14 0.25 3.99
C LYS A 25 -4.16 0.64 5.10
N SER A 26 -4.44 0.24 6.33
CA SER A 26 -3.58 0.49 7.48
C SER A 26 -2.23 -0.21 7.30
N SER A 27 -2.24 -1.48 6.88
CA SER A 27 -1.04 -2.26 6.59
C SER A 27 -0.21 -1.62 5.48
N LEU A 28 -0.86 -1.16 4.39
CA LEU A 28 -0.19 -0.46 3.28
C LEU A 28 0.48 0.82 3.75
N ARG A 29 -0.23 1.61 4.56
CA ARG A 29 0.29 2.87 5.09
C ARG A 29 1.53 2.64 5.93
N THR A 30 1.50 1.62 6.79
CA THR A 30 2.64 1.24 7.62
C THR A 30 3.83 0.83 6.76
N GLN A 31 3.60 0.01 5.73
CA GLN A 31 4.66 -0.46 4.84
C GLN A 31 5.27 0.69 4.04
N VAL A 32 4.45 1.59 3.50
CA VAL A 32 4.92 2.77 2.76
C VAL A 32 5.78 3.67 3.66
N ARG A 33 5.32 3.91 4.90
CA ARG A 33 6.06 4.70 5.88
C ARG A 33 7.42 4.08 6.18
N LYS A 34 7.48 2.76 6.29
CA LYS A 34 8.71 2.02 6.54
C LYS A 34 9.73 2.22 5.41
N VAL A 35 9.28 2.13 4.15
CA VAL A 35 10.12 2.40 2.99
C VAL A 35 10.66 3.83 3.03
N ARG A 36 9.80 4.81 3.30
CA ARG A 36 10.18 6.21 3.36
C ARG A 36 11.20 6.48 4.45
N THR A 37 11.01 5.89 5.62
CA THR A 37 11.93 6.03 6.75
C THR A 37 13.31 5.48 6.41
N LEU A 38 13.36 4.29 5.83
CA LEU A 38 14.62 3.66 5.43
C LEU A 38 15.34 4.43 4.33
N ALA A 39 14.59 4.92 3.34
CA ALA A 39 15.14 5.75 2.26
C ALA A 39 15.69 7.06 2.82
N GLY A 40 14.97 7.70 3.74
CA GLY A 40 15.41 8.93 4.39
C GLY A 40 16.65 8.75 5.25
N ALA A 41 16.82 7.55 5.83
CA ALA A 41 18.01 7.20 6.62
C ALA A 41 19.22 6.78 5.76
N GLY A 42 19.03 6.66 4.45
CA GLY A 42 20.10 6.24 3.55
C GLY A 42 20.29 4.73 3.43
N ASN A 43 19.43 3.93 4.05
CA ASN A 43 19.46 2.47 3.97
C ASN A 43 18.81 1.97 2.68
N VAL A 44 19.50 2.17 1.56
CA VAL A 44 18.96 1.87 0.22
C VAL A 44 18.66 0.38 0.06
N GLU A 45 19.51 -0.51 0.55
CA GLU A 45 19.31 -1.95 0.46
C GLU A 45 18.04 -2.39 1.18
N GLN A 46 17.89 -2.00 2.44
CA GLN A 46 16.71 -2.31 3.23
C GLN A 46 15.47 -1.66 2.65
N ALA A 47 15.60 -0.40 2.20
CA ALA A 47 14.50 0.31 1.55
C ALA A 47 14.04 -0.43 0.29
N SER A 48 14.96 -0.94 -0.52
CA SER A 48 14.65 -1.70 -1.73
C SER A 48 13.91 -3.01 -1.41
N THR A 49 14.35 -3.72 -0.36
CA THR A 49 13.68 -4.93 0.10
C THR A 49 12.25 -4.64 0.56
N GLU A 50 12.09 -3.59 1.38
CA GLU A 50 10.77 -3.18 1.86
C GLU A 50 9.89 -2.65 0.72
N LEU A 51 10.49 -2.02 -0.29
CA LEU A 51 9.76 -1.57 -1.48
C LEU A 51 9.17 -2.76 -2.25
N ARG A 52 9.90 -3.86 -2.37
CA ARG A 52 9.39 -5.07 -3.02
C ARG A 52 8.16 -5.60 -2.29
N LEU A 53 8.20 -5.63 -0.96
CA LEU A 53 7.06 -6.02 -0.14
C LEU A 53 5.91 -5.03 -0.30
N ALA A 54 6.20 -3.73 -0.31
CA ALA A 54 5.19 -2.70 -0.52
C ALA A 54 4.53 -2.85 -1.89
N ALA A 55 5.31 -3.06 -2.94
CA ALA A 55 4.79 -3.25 -4.30
C ALA A 55 3.86 -4.45 -4.35
N LYS A 56 4.24 -5.56 -3.73
CA LYS A 56 3.43 -6.77 -3.66
C LYS A 56 2.10 -6.51 -2.96
N LYS A 57 2.14 -5.82 -1.81
CA LYS A 57 0.93 -5.46 -1.06
C LYS A 57 0.04 -4.49 -1.84
N LEU A 58 0.63 -3.51 -2.51
CA LEU A 58 -0.10 -2.55 -3.33
C LEU A 58 -0.80 -3.23 -4.51
N ASP A 59 -0.11 -4.12 -5.20
CA ASP A 59 -0.68 -4.86 -6.33
C ASP A 59 -1.81 -5.77 -5.87
N LYS A 60 -1.65 -6.44 -4.73
CA LYS A 60 -2.68 -7.28 -4.15
C LYS A 60 -3.91 -6.46 -3.76
N ALA A 61 -3.71 -5.31 -3.12
CA ALA A 61 -4.81 -4.43 -2.72
C ALA A 61 -5.55 -3.89 -3.95
N ALA A 62 -4.84 -3.57 -5.03
CA ALA A 62 -5.45 -3.13 -6.27
C ALA A 62 -6.24 -4.27 -6.93
N SER A 63 -5.71 -5.48 -6.92
CA SER A 63 -6.39 -6.68 -7.42
C SER A 63 -7.69 -6.95 -6.67
N GLU A 64 -7.71 -6.70 -5.37
CA GLU A 64 -8.89 -6.88 -4.52
C GLU A 64 -9.81 -5.65 -4.51
N ASN A 65 -9.52 -4.64 -5.30
CA ASN A 65 -10.27 -3.38 -5.39
C ASN A 65 -10.34 -2.60 -4.07
N VAL A 66 -9.39 -2.79 -3.17
CA VAL A 66 -9.26 -1.99 -1.95
C VAL A 66 -8.76 -0.59 -2.29
N ILE A 67 -7.83 -0.52 -3.23
CA ILE A 67 -7.35 0.74 -3.81
C ILE A 67 -7.43 0.63 -5.34
N HIS A 68 -7.46 1.77 -6.00
CA HIS A 68 -7.46 1.79 -7.46
C HIS A 68 -6.06 1.46 -7.99
N ARG A 69 -5.98 0.74 -9.12
CA ARG A 69 -4.71 0.36 -9.75
C ARG A 69 -3.81 1.57 -10.05
N ASN A 70 -4.40 2.70 -10.40
CA ASN A 70 -3.65 3.92 -10.67
C ASN A 70 -2.99 4.47 -9.41
N LYS A 71 -3.66 4.36 -8.27
CA LYS A 71 -3.09 4.75 -6.98
C LYS A 71 -1.91 3.86 -6.61
N ALA A 72 -2.04 2.55 -6.82
CA ALA A 72 -0.96 1.60 -6.59
C ALA A 72 0.26 1.92 -7.46
N ALA A 73 0.03 2.18 -8.75
CA ALA A 73 1.08 2.53 -9.70
C ALA A 73 1.80 3.82 -9.30
N ARG A 74 1.05 4.84 -8.90
CA ARG A 74 1.62 6.12 -8.45
C ARG A 74 2.47 5.96 -7.20
N LEU A 75 1.98 5.21 -6.22
CA LEU A 75 2.73 4.97 -4.98
C LEU A 75 4.02 4.21 -5.25
N LYS A 76 3.96 3.15 -6.07
CA LYS A 76 5.16 2.40 -6.47
C LYS A 76 6.17 3.31 -7.15
N SER A 77 5.72 4.11 -8.10
CA SER A 77 6.58 5.04 -8.83
C SER A 77 7.24 6.06 -7.90
N ARG A 78 6.47 6.63 -6.97
CA ARG A 78 6.99 7.60 -6.00
C ARG A 78 8.03 6.99 -5.07
N LEU A 79 7.79 5.77 -4.61
CA LEU A 79 8.72 5.06 -3.74
C LEU A 79 10.01 4.70 -4.47
N HIS A 80 9.92 4.27 -5.73
CA HIS A 80 11.09 4.01 -6.57
C HIS A 80 11.92 5.28 -6.76
N LYS A 81 11.28 6.41 -7.06
CA LYS A 81 11.96 7.69 -7.22
C LYS A 81 12.66 8.10 -5.94
N LEU A 82 12.00 7.90 -4.80
CA LEU A 82 12.56 8.26 -3.51
C LEU A 82 13.84 7.46 -3.21
N ILE A 83 13.83 6.17 -3.45
CA ILE A 83 14.98 5.29 -3.24
C ILE A 83 16.09 5.63 -4.24
N LYS A 84 15.74 5.84 -5.50
CA LYS A 84 16.70 6.21 -6.55
C LYS A 84 17.37 7.55 -6.23
N SER A 85 16.59 8.51 -5.75
CA SER A 85 17.10 9.81 -5.34
C SER A 85 18.07 9.70 -4.17
N SER A 86 17.71 8.89 -3.15
CA SER A 86 18.58 8.63 -2.01
C SER A 86 19.87 7.92 -2.42
N GLY A 87 19.74 6.88 -3.26
CA GLY A 87 20.89 6.17 -3.81
C GLY A 87 21.75 7.03 -4.74
N GLY A 88 21.10 7.84 -5.58
CA GLY A 88 21.75 8.77 -6.47
C GLY A 88 22.53 9.84 -5.72
N ALA A 89 21.92 10.43 -4.68
CA ALA A 89 22.58 11.41 -3.82
C ALA A 89 23.79 10.80 -3.11
N LYS A 90 23.65 9.56 -2.65
CA LYS A 90 24.72 8.83 -1.99
C LYS A 90 25.84 8.47 -2.98
N ALA A 91 25.48 8.10 -4.20
CA ALA A 91 26.44 7.78 -5.26
C ALA A 91 27.16 9.04 -5.77
N ALA A 92 26.48 10.18 -5.74
CA ALA A 92 27.08 11.47 -6.16
C ALA A 92 28.04 12.05 -5.12
N SER A 93 27.91 11.63 -3.87
CA SER A 93 28.79 12.08 -2.79
C SER A 93 29.98 11.13 -2.62
#